data_19f562068c47bc33f0c04e20eefeba96
#
_entry.id   19f562068c47bc33f0c04e20eefeba96
#
_cell.length_a   1.000
_cell.length_b   1.000
_cell.length_c   1.000
_cell.angle_alpha   90.00
_cell.angle_beta   90.00
_cell.angle_gamma   90.00
#
_symmetry.space_group_name_H-M   'P 1'
#
loop_
_entity.id
_entity.type
_entity.pdbx_description
1 polymer ?
#
loop_
_entity_poly.entity_id
_entity_poly.type
_entity_poly.pdbx_seq_one_letter_code
_entity_poly.pdbx_strand_id
1 'polypeptide(L)'
;MFRKPGRCPGVWGLMALASVHLLSAGEFRLTPAAPTLDRWVYPYGDFSGDRPVAPTFASFDPRFDTRDAQFLLGWDTAPALPSGSGAANYLIRRVRLTLTIQADRAFEYDPTHDSYLTYQTNHPGYVPDADPGRPVELFGAGYRNGFTAASFTETSPNGPLNPISSGNISIGTRNAFAAVHGPDGALLDIANNVGQANPGWTNAPFEVRSWAVGQTTNVAAGELVPSDARVTFDVDLSDPLVTGYLQSALNDGRLRLFLSSLSPAAQITPGGIGGGGGGAYPQWATKENLLYDGPALEIEGSVVTPVDTDDDGLPDDWEKFYLRNLDAGAGEDSDRDGMTNADEWVAGTDPDNAASLLRILSAEYDSEGNARLRFPVAPSRSYRVEFGGQPGGWISAQGELTFPEPGIAEFHELKQTDPPFGPPAAFYRVVIAPPAP
;
A
#
# COMPACT_ATOMS: atom_id res chain seq x y z
N MET A 1 -64.01 -8.12 -10.16
CA MET A 1 -63.20 -8.15 -8.94
C MET A 1 -62.32 -9.40 -9.01
N PHE A 2 -61.23 -9.36 -9.75
CA PHE A 2 -60.31 -10.50 -9.90
C PHE A 2 -58.96 -10.13 -9.26
N ARG A 3 -58.63 -10.84 -8.19
CA ARG A 3 -57.34 -10.78 -7.53
C ARG A 3 -56.29 -11.50 -8.38
N LYS A 4 -55.23 -10.82 -8.75
CA LYS A 4 -54.02 -11.45 -9.31
C LYS A 4 -53.21 -12.08 -8.16
N PRO A 5 -52.62 -13.26 -8.38
CA PRO A 5 -51.73 -13.87 -7.36
C PRO A 5 -50.40 -13.15 -7.32
N GLY A 6 -49.92 -12.87 -6.08
CA GLY A 6 -48.61 -12.27 -5.82
C GLY A 6 -47.49 -13.22 -6.25
N ARG A 7 -46.55 -12.71 -7.01
CA ARG A 7 -45.23 -13.34 -7.20
C ARG A 7 -44.36 -13.02 -5.98
N CYS A 8 -43.93 -14.03 -5.27
CA CYS A 8 -42.81 -13.91 -4.35
C CYS A 8 -41.54 -13.61 -5.19
N PRO A 9 -40.73 -12.62 -4.84
CA PRO A 9 -39.41 -12.49 -5.42
C PRO A 9 -38.52 -13.55 -4.77
N GLY A 10 -38.21 -14.59 -5.52
CA GLY A 10 -37.11 -15.49 -5.18
C GLY A 10 -35.81 -14.71 -5.27
N VAL A 11 -35.16 -14.53 -4.15
CA VAL A 11 -33.79 -14.02 -4.07
C VAL A 11 -32.87 -15.09 -4.66
N TRP A 12 -32.61 -14.99 -5.96
CA TRP A 12 -31.50 -15.68 -6.58
C TRP A 12 -30.25 -14.81 -6.34
N GLY A 13 -29.59 -15.05 -5.22
CA GLY A 13 -28.23 -14.57 -5.06
C GLY A 13 -27.36 -15.28 -6.08
N LEU A 14 -27.03 -14.60 -7.19
CA LEU A 14 -25.89 -14.99 -8.01
C LEU A 14 -24.65 -14.84 -7.12
N MET A 15 -24.13 -15.96 -6.59
CA MET A 15 -22.76 -16.01 -6.12
C MET A 15 -21.87 -15.80 -7.36
N ALA A 16 -21.35 -14.60 -7.52
CA ALA A 16 -20.27 -14.35 -8.45
C ALA A 16 -19.06 -15.15 -7.96
N LEU A 17 -18.70 -16.20 -8.66
CA LEU A 17 -17.53 -17.01 -8.37
C LEU A 17 -16.28 -16.20 -8.75
N ALA A 18 -15.31 -16.13 -7.86
CA ALA A 18 -13.97 -15.68 -8.20
C ALA A 18 -13.45 -16.52 -9.37
N SER A 19 -12.99 -15.89 -10.43
CA SER A 19 -12.34 -16.61 -11.53
C SER A 19 -10.83 -16.51 -11.38
N VAL A 20 -10.18 -17.66 -11.32
CA VAL A 20 -8.73 -17.80 -11.46
C VAL A 20 -8.49 -18.42 -12.83
N HIS A 21 -7.75 -17.74 -13.67
CA HIS A 21 -7.25 -18.28 -14.91
C HIS A 21 -5.78 -18.60 -14.71
N LEU A 22 -5.42 -19.86 -14.63
CA LEU A 22 -4.03 -20.30 -14.74
C LEU A 22 -3.64 -20.13 -16.20
N LEU A 23 -2.72 -19.23 -16.48
CA LEU A 23 -2.26 -18.93 -17.85
C LEU A 23 -1.16 -19.91 -18.28
N SER A 24 -0.31 -20.31 -17.36
CA SER A 24 0.70 -21.37 -17.48
C SER A 24 1.00 -21.95 -16.09
N ALA A 25 1.94 -22.90 -15.98
CA ALA A 25 2.37 -23.36 -14.66
C ALA A 25 2.88 -22.17 -13.84
N GLY A 26 2.36 -21.97 -12.64
CA GLY A 26 2.70 -20.87 -11.74
C GLY A 26 2.02 -19.54 -12.02
N GLU A 27 1.73 -19.16 -13.28
CA GLU A 27 1.11 -17.87 -13.61
C GLU A 27 -0.37 -17.82 -13.26
N PHE A 28 -0.82 -16.69 -12.73
CA PHE A 28 -2.22 -16.46 -12.40
C PHE A 28 -2.72 -15.08 -12.84
N ARG A 29 -4.00 -15.03 -13.13
CA ARG A 29 -4.79 -13.80 -13.17
C ARG A 29 -5.97 -13.98 -12.24
N LEU A 30 -5.98 -13.24 -11.14
CA LEU A 30 -7.00 -13.30 -10.12
C LEU A 30 -7.94 -12.12 -10.29
N THR A 31 -9.22 -12.43 -10.52
CA THR A 31 -10.32 -11.46 -10.49
C THR A 31 -11.32 -11.95 -9.44
N PRO A 32 -11.08 -11.61 -8.15
CA PRO A 32 -11.97 -12.06 -7.10
C PRO A 32 -13.38 -11.50 -7.34
N ALA A 33 -14.36 -12.19 -6.78
CA ALA A 33 -15.71 -11.68 -6.65
C ALA A 33 -15.72 -10.35 -5.89
N ALA A 34 -16.88 -9.80 -5.57
CA ALA A 34 -17.02 -8.62 -4.74
C ALA A 34 -16.11 -8.66 -3.49
N PRO A 35 -15.65 -7.51 -3.00
CA PRO A 35 -14.81 -7.47 -1.82
C PRO A 35 -15.45 -8.14 -0.62
N THR A 36 -14.64 -8.79 0.22
CA THR A 36 -15.09 -9.36 1.51
C THR A 36 -15.26 -8.27 2.56
N LEU A 37 -14.62 -7.13 2.35
CA LEU A 37 -14.66 -5.95 3.20
C LEU A 37 -14.64 -4.72 2.30
N ASP A 38 -15.70 -3.90 2.36
CA ASP A 38 -15.73 -2.59 1.73
C ASP A 38 -16.54 -1.62 2.58
N ARG A 39 -15.85 -0.84 3.36
CA ARG A 39 -16.51 0.03 4.32
C ARG A 39 -15.97 1.45 4.33
N TRP A 40 -16.87 2.36 4.63
CA TRP A 40 -16.52 3.73 4.93
C TRP A 40 -15.87 3.82 6.32
N VAL A 41 -14.67 4.35 6.39
CA VAL A 41 -13.94 4.64 7.63
C VAL A 41 -14.03 6.12 7.90
N TYR A 42 -14.89 6.50 8.83
CA TYR A 42 -15.15 7.88 9.20
C TYR A 42 -15.35 7.97 10.71
N PRO A 43 -14.56 8.79 11.42
CA PRO A 43 -14.55 8.81 12.89
C PRO A 43 -15.89 9.15 13.54
N TYR A 44 -16.76 9.85 12.81
CA TYR A 44 -18.07 10.31 13.28
C TYR A 44 -19.22 9.39 12.87
N GLY A 45 -18.94 8.34 12.17
CA GLY A 45 -19.95 7.39 11.71
C GLY A 45 -19.99 6.15 12.58
N ASP A 46 -21.16 5.83 13.13
CA ASP A 46 -21.42 4.56 13.81
C ASP A 46 -21.61 3.39 12.84
N PHE A 47 -21.43 3.63 11.55
CA PHE A 47 -21.98 2.79 10.52
C PHE A 47 -20.93 1.87 9.96
N SER A 48 -21.20 0.60 10.14
CA SER A 48 -20.54 -0.54 9.52
C SER A 48 -20.68 -0.55 8.00
N GLY A 49 -20.10 -1.52 7.38
CA GLY A 49 -19.94 -1.65 5.94
C GLY A 49 -21.18 -2.01 5.12
N ASP A 50 -22.40 -1.84 5.60
CA ASP A 50 -23.64 -2.15 4.86
C ASP A 50 -24.20 -0.96 4.06
N ARG A 51 -23.40 0.08 3.83
CA ARG A 51 -23.81 1.26 3.08
C ARG A 51 -23.58 1.09 1.59
N PRO A 52 -24.53 1.51 0.73
CA PRO A 52 -24.34 1.43 -0.72
C PRO A 52 -23.32 2.43 -1.27
N VAL A 53 -22.75 3.31 -0.41
CA VAL A 53 -21.85 4.40 -0.79
C VAL A 53 -20.80 4.61 0.28
N ALA A 54 -19.55 4.76 -0.15
CA ALA A 54 -18.44 5.18 0.69
C ALA A 54 -17.82 6.48 0.14
N PRO A 55 -18.00 7.63 0.80
CA PRO A 55 -17.34 8.87 0.40
C PRO A 55 -15.88 8.93 0.85
N THR A 56 -15.07 9.68 0.07
CA THR A 56 -13.72 10.09 0.48
C THR A 56 -13.60 11.60 0.45
N PHE A 57 -13.20 12.20 1.56
CA PHE A 57 -13.10 13.68 1.66
C PHE A 57 -12.15 14.14 2.76
N ALA A 58 -11.78 15.42 2.67
CA ALA A 58 -10.98 16.12 3.64
C ALA A 58 -11.85 17.03 4.53
N SER A 59 -11.48 17.15 5.79
CA SER A 59 -11.91 18.25 6.65
C SER A 59 -10.69 19.08 7.04
N PHE A 60 -10.77 20.39 6.76
CA PHE A 60 -9.73 21.32 7.20
C PHE A 60 -10.07 21.99 8.54
N ASP A 61 -11.03 21.43 9.26
CA ASP A 61 -11.36 21.83 10.63
C ASP A 61 -10.36 21.14 11.59
N PRO A 62 -9.72 21.90 12.49
CA PRO A 62 -8.72 21.36 13.42
C PRO A 62 -9.22 20.26 14.37
N ARG A 63 -10.51 20.00 14.43
CA ARG A 63 -11.11 18.93 15.25
C ARG A 63 -11.11 17.58 14.53
N PHE A 64 -10.78 17.54 13.23
CA PHE A 64 -10.86 16.35 12.39
C PHE A 64 -9.50 15.96 11.83
N ASP A 65 -9.35 14.73 11.43
CA ASP A 65 -8.26 14.32 10.57
C ASP A 65 -8.37 15.03 9.23
N THR A 66 -7.25 15.44 8.65
CA THR A 66 -7.27 16.15 7.36
C THR A 66 -7.87 15.27 6.26
N ARG A 67 -7.45 14.00 6.17
CA ARG A 67 -8.08 12.97 5.32
C ARG A 67 -9.17 12.28 6.13
N ASP A 68 -10.27 12.97 6.35
CA ASP A 68 -11.24 12.64 7.38
C ASP A 68 -12.07 11.39 7.04
N ALA A 69 -12.58 11.30 5.82
CA ALA A 69 -13.30 10.12 5.33
C ALA A 69 -12.45 9.32 4.36
N GLN A 70 -12.34 8.02 4.62
CA GLN A 70 -11.55 7.07 3.84
C GLN A 70 -12.40 5.85 3.50
N PHE A 71 -12.06 5.16 2.40
CA PHE A 71 -12.74 3.96 1.97
C PHE A 71 -11.80 2.76 2.06
N LEU A 72 -12.06 1.84 2.99
CA LEU A 72 -11.34 0.59 3.15
C LEU A 72 -11.93 -0.49 2.28
N LEU A 73 -11.07 -1.15 1.52
CA LEU A 73 -11.39 -2.25 0.61
C LEU A 73 -10.59 -3.48 0.98
N GLY A 74 -11.20 -4.66 0.90
CA GLY A 74 -10.53 -5.88 1.24
C GLY A 74 -11.04 -7.10 0.49
N TRP A 75 -10.09 -7.97 0.12
CA TRP A 75 -10.36 -9.27 -0.48
C TRP A 75 -9.62 -10.36 0.27
N ASP A 76 -10.31 -11.47 0.50
CA ASP A 76 -9.68 -12.71 0.94
C ASP A 76 -9.27 -13.49 -0.31
N THR A 77 -7.97 -13.61 -0.54
CA THR A 77 -7.38 -14.21 -1.74
C THR A 77 -7.08 -15.69 -1.60
N ALA A 78 -6.96 -16.18 -0.36
CA ALA A 78 -6.64 -17.57 -0.04
C ALA A 78 -7.54 -18.64 -0.71
N PRO A 79 -8.86 -18.40 -0.96
CA PRO A 79 -9.68 -19.39 -1.67
C PRO A 79 -9.26 -19.61 -3.13
N ALA A 80 -8.54 -18.63 -3.70
CA ALA A 80 -8.18 -18.61 -5.11
C ALA A 80 -6.69 -18.78 -5.37
N LEU A 81 -5.85 -18.28 -4.45
CA LEU A 81 -4.39 -18.44 -4.51
C LEU A 81 -3.92 -19.22 -3.27
N PRO A 82 -2.92 -20.11 -3.39
CA PRO A 82 -2.28 -20.70 -2.24
C PRO A 82 -1.84 -19.60 -1.27
N SER A 83 -2.01 -19.78 0.02
CA SER A 83 -1.46 -18.91 1.06
C SER A 83 -0.37 -19.65 1.83
N GLY A 84 0.58 -18.90 2.40
CA GLY A 84 1.66 -19.51 3.18
C GLY A 84 2.80 -20.09 2.36
N SER A 85 2.90 -19.74 1.06
CA SER A 85 4.01 -20.19 0.20
C SER A 85 5.32 -19.43 0.45
N GLY A 86 5.32 -18.46 1.36
CA GLY A 86 6.39 -17.48 1.54
C GLY A 86 6.16 -16.23 0.69
N ALA A 87 6.20 -15.05 1.30
CA ALA A 87 5.84 -13.79 0.62
C ALA A 87 6.69 -13.56 -0.65
N ALA A 88 7.97 -13.88 -0.60
CA ALA A 88 8.88 -13.73 -1.74
C ALA A 88 8.54 -14.60 -2.97
N ASN A 89 7.72 -15.61 -2.80
CA ASN A 89 7.31 -16.51 -3.88
C ASN A 89 6.10 -15.98 -4.65
N TYR A 90 5.51 -14.85 -4.26
CA TYR A 90 4.44 -14.19 -5.00
C TYR A 90 5.05 -13.10 -5.87
N LEU A 91 5.30 -13.39 -7.13
CA LEU A 91 5.77 -12.42 -8.12
C LEU A 91 4.55 -11.68 -8.66
N ILE A 92 4.50 -10.37 -8.51
CA ILE A 92 3.34 -9.55 -8.88
C ILE A 92 3.72 -8.69 -10.08
N ARG A 93 2.95 -8.83 -11.18
CA ARG A 93 3.13 -8.05 -12.39
C ARG A 93 2.19 -6.87 -12.47
N ARG A 94 1.01 -6.99 -11.88
CA ARG A 94 -0.02 -5.96 -11.91
C ARG A 94 -1.00 -6.11 -10.77
N VAL A 95 -1.37 -4.99 -10.18
CA VAL A 95 -2.54 -4.87 -9.31
C VAL A 95 -3.35 -3.69 -9.80
N ARG A 96 -4.61 -3.94 -10.19
CA ARG A 96 -5.54 -2.92 -10.64
C ARG A 96 -6.82 -2.97 -9.82
N LEU A 97 -7.20 -1.82 -9.27
CA LEU A 97 -8.49 -1.60 -8.66
C LEU A 97 -9.35 -0.74 -9.60
N THR A 98 -10.62 -1.10 -9.78
CA THR A 98 -11.60 -0.30 -10.52
C THR A 98 -12.78 -0.01 -9.63
N LEU A 99 -13.18 1.24 -9.55
CA LEU A 99 -14.29 1.74 -8.75
C LEU A 99 -15.23 2.58 -9.60
N THR A 100 -16.52 2.62 -9.22
CA THR A 100 -17.54 3.40 -9.91
C THR A 100 -17.98 4.58 -9.05
N ILE A 101 -18.06 5.76 -9.67
CA ILE A 101 -18.58 6.97 -9.05
C ILE A 101 -20.11 6.92 -9.02
N GLN A 102 -20.68 7.16 -7.83
CA GLN A 102 -22.13 7.25 -7.66
C GLN A 102 -22.65 8.67 -7.75
N ALA A 103 -21.95 9.65 -7.15
CA ALA A 103 -22.39 11.05 -7.13
C ALA A 103 -22.10 11.73 -8.47
N ASP A 104 -23.15 12.27 -9.12
CA ASP A 104 -23.00 12.97 -10.39
C ASP A 104 -22.35 14.35 -10.20
N ARG A 105 -21.24 14.60 -10.91
CA ARG A 105 -20.57 15.90 -11.00
C ARG A 105 -20.29 16.56 -9.65
N ALA A 106 -19.86 15.73 -8.69
CA ALA A 106 -19.64 16.19 -7.31
C ALA A 106 -18.22 16.73 -7.06
N PHE A 107 -17.25 16.39 -7.90
CA PHE A 107 -15.86 16.82 -7.74
C PHE A 107 -15.16 16.95 -9.10
N GLU A 108 -14.10 17.75 -9.15
CA GLU A 108 -13.25 17.93 -10.32
C GLU A 108 -12.24 16.78 -10.41
N TYR A 109 -12.01 16.28 -11.63
CA TYR A 109 -11.05 15.24 -11.90
C TYR A 109 -9.63 15.77 -11.88
N ASP A 110 -8.79 15.13 -11.07
CA ASP A 110 -7.36 15.37 -10.99
C ASP A 110 -6.61 14.05 -11.15
N PRO A 111 -5.86 13.85 -12.25
CA PRO A 111 -5.11 12.64 -12.52
C PRO A 111 -3.69 12.64 -11.95
N THR A 112 -3.27 13.69 -11.25
CA THR A 112 -1.88 13.89 -10.83
C THR A 112 -1.74 13.85 -9.31
N HIS A 113 -0.53 13.70 -8.83
CA HIS A 113 -0.22 13.72 -7.41
C HIS A 113 -0.01 15.17 -6.93
N ASP A 114 -0.64 15.51 -5.82
CA ASP A 114 -0.44 16.77 -5.11
C ASP A 114 0.56 16.61 -3.96
N SER A 115 1.65 17.38 -3.98
CA SER A 115 2.51 17.49 -2.80
C SER A 115 1.74 18.12 -1.63
N TYR A 116 2.06 17.71 -0.40
CA TYR A 116 1.50 18.37 0.79
C TYR A 116 1.77 19.89 0.80
N LEU A 117 2.81 20.34 0.11
CA LEU A 117 3.16 21.75 0.00
C LEU A 117 2.11 22.58 -0.75
N THR A 118 1.28 21.95 -1.60
CA THR A 118 0.16 22.66 -2.29
C THR A 118 -0.92 23.11 -1.31
N TYR A 119 -0.98 22.49 -0.13
CA TYR A 119 -1.94 22.79 0.94
C TYR A 119 -1.39 23.75 2.01
N GLN A 120 -0.09 24.04 1.98
CA GLN A 120 0.64 24.79 3.01
C GLN A 120 0.93 26.22 2.57
N THR A 121 -0.10 27.05 2.33
CA THR A 121 0.01 28.41 1.77
C THR A 121 0.96 29.36 2.54
N ASN A 122 1.20 29.11 3.82
CA ASN A 122 2.10 29.91 4.66
C ASN A 122 3.50 29.26 4.82
N HIS A 123 3.74 28.10 4.19
CA HIS A 123 5.04 27.43 4.26
C HIS A 123 6.03 28.06 3.28
N PRO A 124 7.33 28.24 3.65
CA PRO A 124 8.33 28.82 2.74
C PRO A 124 8.52 28.03 1.44
N GLY A 125 8.21 26.74 1.45
CA GLY A 125 8.25 25.83 0.29
C GLY A 125 6.90 25.67 -0.41
N TYR A 126 5.90 26.54 -0.14
CA TYR A 126 4.61 26.46 -0.80
C TYR A 126 4.74 26.48 -2.32
N VAL A 127 4.10 25.53 -2.97
CA VAL A 127 4.00 25.45 -4.43
C VAL A 127 2.50 25.47 -4.77
N PRO A 128 2.02 26.43 -5.56
CA PRO A 128 0.64 26.41 -6.03
C PRO A 128 0.37 25.12 -6.79
N ASP A 129 -0.82 24.58 -6.59
CA ASP A 129 -1.32 23.49 -7.39
C ASP A 129 -1.33 23.87 -8.87
N ALA A 130 -0.86 22.98 -9.73
CA ALA A 130 -0.67 23.25 -11.17
C ALA A 130 -1.92 23.01 -11.99
N ASP A 131 -2.84 22.18 -11.50
CA ASP A 131 -4.09 21.81 -12.14
C ASP A 131 -5.27 21.85 -11.14
N PRO A 132 -6.51 21.93 -11.64
CA PRO A 132 -7.68 21.99 -10.77
C PRO A 132 -8.06 20.60 -10.26
N GLY A 133 -8.71 20.59 -9.11
CA GLY A 133 -9.20 19.38 -8.50
C GLY A 133 -8.40 18.96 -7.26
N ARG A 134 -8.58 17.71 -6.87
CA ARG A 134 -7.80 17.00 -5.86
C ARG A 134 -7.76 15.53 -6.21
N PRO A 135 -6.60 14.90 -6.23
CA PRO A 135 -6.48 13.52 -6.62
C PRO A 135 -7.22 12.59 -5.64
N VAL A 136 -7.73 11.52 -6.20
CA VAL A 136 -8.10 10.36 -5.39
C VAL A 136 -6.94 9.39 -5.43
N GLU A 137 -6.51 8.96 -4.26
CA GLU A 137 -5.26 8.25 -4.09
C GLU A 137 -5.50 6.90 -3.40
N LEU A 138 -4.75 5.88 -3.83
CA LEU A 138 -4.76 4.53 -3.29
C LEU A 138 -3.54 4.31 -2.39
N PHE A 139 -3.76 3.64 -1.25
CA PHE A 139 -2.77 3.38 -0.22
C PHE A 139 -2.91 1.97 0.34
N GLY A 140 -1.93 1.52 1.13
CA GLY A 140 -2.03 0.34 1.96
C GLY A 140 -2.92 0.56 3.18
N ALA A 141 -3.15 -0.51 3.93
CA ALA A 141 -3.90 -0.51 5.17
C ALA A 141 -2.99 -0.74 6.37
N GLY A 142 -3.03 0.18 7.32
CA GLY A 142 -2.42 0.02 8.64
C GLY A 142 -3.47 -0.25 9.71
N TYR A 143 -3.07 -0.88 10.79
CA TYR A 143 -3.95 -1.24 11.92
C TYR A 143 -3.32 -0.90 13.26
N ARG A 144 -4.16 -0.67 14.28
CA ARG A 144 -3.74 -0.42 15.66
C ARG A 144 -4.75 -0.95 16.67
N ASN A 145 -4.46 -0.80 17.97
CA ASN A 145 -5.33 -1.21 19.07
C ASN A 145 -5.67 -2.71 19.05
N GLY A 146 -4.73 -3.56 18.58
CA GLY A 146 -4.90 -5.01 18.51
C GLY A 146 -5.65 -5.51 17.28
N PHE A 147 -6.06 -4.63 16.37
CA PHE A 147 -6.63 -5.03 15.08
C PHE A 147 -5.54 -5.40 14.08
N THR A 148 -5.91 -6.26 13.15
CA THR A 148 -5.10 -6.73 12.02
C THR A 148 -5.98 -6.83 10.78
N ALA A 149 -5.40 -7.10 9.62
CA ALA A 149 -6.14 -7.39 8.39
C ALA A 149 -7.11 -8.58 8.54
N ALA A 150 -6.84 -9.50 9.47
CA ALA A 150 -7.69 -10.66 9.75
C ALA A 150 -8.83 -10.36 10.73
N SER A 151 -8.62 -9.47 11.69
CA SER A 151 -9.57 -9.21 12.76
C SER A 151 -10.45 -7.99 12.54
N PHE A 152 -10.05 -7.06 11.65
CA PHE A 152 -10.87 -5.90 11.32
C PHE A 152 -11.91 -6.25 10.27
N THR A 153 -13.19 -6.02 10.59
CA THR A 153 -14.37 -6.44 9.81
C THR A 153 -15.28 -5.26 9.50
N GLU A 154 -16.36 -5.52 8.74
CA GLU A 154 -17.44 -4.56 8.44
C GLU A 154 -18.01 -3.89 9.68
N THR A 155 -18.08 -4.61 10.79
CA THR A 155 -18.70 -4.15 12.04
C THR A 155 -17.70 -3.72 13.11
N SER A 156 -16.40 -3.72 12.81
CA SER A 156 -15.37 -3.28 13.76
C SER A 156 -15.51 -1.78 14.06
N PRO A 157 -15.24 -1.33 15.30
CA PRO A 157 -15.30 0.10 15.63
C PRO A 157 -14.23 0.89 14.86
N ASN A 158 -14.56 2.10 14.41
CA ASN A 158 -13.61 2.97 13.72
C ASN A 158 -12.46 3.46 14.62
N GLY A 159 -12.73 3.61 15.92
CA GLY A 159 -11.74 4.03 16.92
C GLY A 159 -12.09 3.49 18.30
N PRO A 160 -11.23 3.72 19.32
CA PRO A 160 -11.42 3.18 20.67
C PRO A 160 -12.64 3.74 21.40
N LEU A 161 -13.22 4.84 20.92
CA LEU A 161 -14.37 5.53 21.52
C LEU A 161 -15.59 5.50 20.58
N ASN A 162 -15.88 4.38 19.98
CA ASN A 162 -17.08 4.23 19.14
C ASN A 162 -18.25 3.62 19.94
N PRO A 163 -19.48 4.17 19.95
CA PRO A 163 -19.85 5.43 19.29
C PRO A 163 -19.22 6.66 19.94
N ILE A 164 -18.97 7.67 19.16
CA ILE A 164 -18.33 8.91 19.61
C ILE A 164 -19.28 9.63 20.56
N SER A 165 -18.89 9.72 21.83
CA SER A 165 -19.54 10.66 22.73
C SER A 165 -19.16 12.08 22.32
N SER A 166 -20.17 12.91 22.07
CA SER A 166 -20.00 14.31 21.65
C SER A 166 -18.95 15.02 22.49
N GLY A 167 -17.80 15.38 21.88
CA GLY A 167 -16.78 16.22 22.49
C GLY A 167 -15.37 15.63 22.59
N ASN A 168 -15.17 14.35 22.38
CA ASN A 168 -13.84 13.70 22.47
C ASN A 168 -13.51 12.92 21.20
N ILE A 169 -13.19 13.62 20.14
CA ILE A 169 -12.67 13.01 18.94
C ILE A 169 -11.16 12.98 19.06
N SER A 170 -10.62 11.80 19.13
CA SER A 170 -9.18 11.58 19.10
C SER A 170 -8.73 11.44 17.65
N ILE A 171 -8.14 12.48 17.13
CA ILE A 171 -7.44 12.49 15.85
C ILE A 171 -6.32 11.45 15.87
N GLY A 172 -6.13 10.73 14.77
CA GLY A 172 -5.05 9.73 14.65
C GLY A 172 -5.26 8.47 15.47
N THR A 173 -6.51 8.15 15.84
CA THR A 173 -6.84 6.97 16.66
C THR A 173 -7.67 5.91 15.94
N ARG A 174 -7.80 6.01 14.62
CA ARG A 174 -8.52 5.02 13.83
C ARG A 174 -7.92 3.64 14.02
N ASN A 175 -8.76 2.63 14.21
CA ASN A 175 -8.32 1.24 14.34
C ASN A 175 -7.76 0.67 13.03
N ALA A 176 -8.27 1.15 11.89
CA ALA A 176 -7.73 0.93 10.56
C ALA A 176 -7.54 2.28 9.87
N PHE A 177 -6.45 2.47 9.16
CA PHE A 177 -6.08 3.75 8.55
C PHE A 177 -5.35 3.55 7.22
N ALA A 178 -5.47 4.52 6.33
CA ALA A 178 -4.66 4.57 5.11
C ALA A 178 -3.18 4.81 5.48
N ALA A 179 -2.30 4.02 4.89
CA ALA A 179 -0.90 3.99 5.27
C ALA A 179 0.05 4.00 4.06
N VAL A 180 1.20 4.63 4.26
CA VAL A 180 2.40 4.49 3.41
C VAL A 180 3.56 3.98 4.26
N HIS A 181 4.63 3.56 3.61
CA HIS A 181 5.86 3.22 4.32
C HIS A 181 6.65 4.48 4.67
N GLY A 182 7.07 4.56 5.90
CA GLY A 182 8.02 5.58 6.36
C GLY A 182 9.45 5.27 5.98
N PRO A 183 10.38 6.18 6.30
CA PRO A 183 11.81 5.99 6.01
C PRO A 183 12.44 4.77 6.70
N ASP A 184 11.82 4.28 7.76
CA ASP A 184 12.21 3.09 8.51
C ASP A 184 11.48 1.81 8.06
N GLY A 185 10.64 1.92 7.01
CA GLY A 185 9.80 0.84 6.52
C GLY A 185 8.53 0.58 7.33
N ALA A 186 8.35 1.24 8.47
CA ALA A 186 7.12 1.12 9.24
C ALA A 186 5.93 1.80 8.52
N LEU A 187 4.73 1.27 8.72
CA LEU A 187 3.53 1.88 8.18
C LEU A 187 3.17 3.17 8.94
N LEU A 188 3.12 4.28 8.22
CA LEU A 188 2.73 5.59 8.71
C LEU A 188 1.27 5.89 8.36
N ASP A 189 0.52 6.34 9.36
CA ASP A 189 -0.83 6.86 9.16
C ASP A 189 -0.77 8.20 8.43
N ILE A 190 -1.44 8.29 7.27
CA ILE A 190 -1.48 9.49 6.44
C ILE A 190 -2.64 10.42 6.73
N ALA A 191 -3.50 10.11 7.71
CA ALA A 191 -4.73 10.88 7.96
C ALA A 191 -4.49 12.39 8.12
N ASN A 192 -3.29 12.76 8.60
CA ASN A 192 -2.91 14.16 8.85
C ASN A 192 -1.63 14.59 8.11
N ASN A 193 -1.33 13.98 6.97
CA ASN A 193 -0.08 14.25 6.26
C ASN A 193 0.07 15.70 5.77
N VAL A 194 -1.02 16.39 5.48
CA VAL A 194 -0.97 17.80 5.06
C VAL A 194 -0.99 18.77 6.23
N GLY A 195 -1.26 18.32 7.44
CA GLY A 195 -1.21 19.06 8.69
C GLY A 195 -1.85 20.45 8.66
N GLN A 196 -2.92 20.66 9.38
CA GLN A 196 -3.27 22.02 9.77
C GLN A 196 -2.58 22.32 11.08
N ALA A 197 -2.03 23.54 11.20
CA ALA A 197 -1.40 24.01 12.42
C ALA A 197 -2.43 24.08 13.57
N ASN A 198 -2.81 22.94 14.10
CA ASN A 198 -3.58 22.86 15.32
C ASN A 198 -2.59 22.71 16.48
N PRO A 199 -2.65 23.55 17.51
CA PRO A 199 -1.74 23.46 18.68
C PRO A 199 -1.75 22.11 19.41
N GLY A 200 -2.73 21.24 19.13
CA GLY A 200 -2.83 19.90 19.69
C GLY A 200 -2.30 18.77 18.80
N TRP A 201 -1.85 19.04 17.58
CA TRP A 201 -1.36 18.03 16.64
C TRP A 201 0.15 17.91 16.74
N THR A 202 0.60 16.71 17.00
CA THR A 202 2.04 16.44 17.22
C THR A 202 2.79 16.12 15.92
N ASN A 203 2.09 15.91 14.80
CA ASN A 203 2.72 15.51 13.55
C ASN A 203 2.90 16.71 12.63
N ALA A 204 4.15 17.03 12.31
CA ALA A 204 4.47 17.95 11.23
C ALA A 204 3.93 17.40 9.89
N PRO A 205 3.53 18.27 8.94
CA PRO A 205 3.18 17.84 7.59
C PRO A 205 4.34 17.08 6.95
N PHE A 206 4.01 16.06 6.14
CA PHE A 206 5.01 15.27 5.44
C PHE A 206 4.52 14.85 4.06
N GLU A 207 5.48 14.62 3.16
CA GLU A 207 5.19 14.13 1.83
C GLU A 207 4.73 12.68 1.90
N VAL A 208 3.71 12.35 1.11
CA VAL A 208 3.24 10.97 0.92
C VAL A 208 3.27 10.63 -0.56
N ARG A 209 3.76 9.45 -0.88
CA ARG A 209 3.63 8.89 -2.21
C ARG A 209 2.51 7.86 -2.18
N SER A 210 1.42 8.16 -2.88
CA SER A 210 0.33 7.19 -3.08
C SER A 210 0.80 6.03 -3.95
N TRP A 211 0.21 4.87 -3.78
CA TRP A 211 0.51 3.69 -4.58
C TRP A 211 -0.12 3.75 -5.97
N ALA A 212 -1.18 4.51 -6.11
CA ALA A 212 -1.77 4.88 -7.39
C ALA A 212 -2.61 6.15 -7.24
N VAL A 213 -2.73 6.91 -8.33
CA VAL A 213 -3.70 7.99 -8.49
C VAL A 213 -4.80 7.52 -9.43
N GLY A 214 -6.05 7.84 -9.09
CA GLY A 214 -7.23 7.43 -9.86
C GLY A 214 -7.23 8.00 -11.27
N GLN A 215 -7.37 7.11 -12.25
CA GLN A 215 -7.42 7.45 -13.67
C GLN A 215 -8.81 7.14 -14.25
N THR A 216 -9.37 8.06 -15.01
CA THR A 216 -10.61 7.81 -15.77
C THR A 216 -10.47 8.26 -17.20
N THR A 217 -11.28 7.65 -18.07
CA THR A 217 -11.35 8.03 -19.49
C THR A 217 -12.54 8.95 -19.73
N ASN A 218 -12.46 9.76 -20.77
CA ASN A 218 -13.55 10.65 -21.20
C ASN A 218 -13.90 11.81 -20.24
N VAL A 219 -13.02 12.08 -19.27
CA VAL A 219 -13.10 13.28 -18.41
C VAL A 219 -11.73 13.95 -18.46
N ALA A 220 -11.68 15.20 -18.84
CA ALA A 220 -10.40 15.94 -18.80
C ALA A 220 -10.09 16.43 -17.39
N ALA A 221 -8.80 16.66 -17.09
CA ALA A 221 -8.38 17.25 -15.82
C ALA A 221 -9.13 18.57 -15.59
N GLY A 222 -9.66 18.76 -14.38
CA GLY A 222 -10.48 19.92 -14.01
C GLY A 222 -11.95 19.82 -14.40
N GLU A 223 -12.39 18.81 -15.13
CA GLU A 223 -13.80 18.60 -15.41
C GLU A 223 -14.49 17.84 -14.27
N LEU A 224 -15.78 18.12 -14.09
CA LEU A 224 -16.58 17.41 -13.08
C LEU A 224 -16.84 15.97 -13.50
N VAL A 225 -16.52 15.02 -12.63
CA VAL A 225 -16.69 13.58 -12.87
C VAL A 225 -18.17 13.18 -12.85
N PRO A 226 -18.73 12.61 -13.95
CA PRO A 226 -20.12 12.19 -13.96
C PRO A 226 -20.34 10.93 -13.11
N SER A 227 -21.58 10.68 -12.70
CA SER A 227 -21.98 9.38 -12.16
C SER A 227 -21.74 8.27 -13.19
N ASP A 228 -21.56 7.04 -12.72
CA ASP A 228 -21.20 5.87 -13.52
C ASP A 228 -19.78 5.92 -14.15
N ALA A 229 -19.02 6.98 -13.91
CA ALA A 229 -17.62 7.02 -14.32
C ALA A 229 -16.83 5.93 -13.60
N ARG A 230 -16.07 5.16 -14.38
CA ARG A 230 -15.13 4.15 -13.84
C ARG A 230 -13.77 4.78 -13.65
N VAL A 231 -13.26 4.67 -12.43
CA VAL A 231 -11.92 5.15 -12.05
C VAL A 231 -11.05 3.94 -11.76
N THR A 232 -9.89 3.89 -12.41
CA THR A 232 -8.92 2.80 -12.26
C THR A 232 -7.69 3.27 -11.51
N PHE A 233 -7.17 2.40 -10.68
CA PHE A 233 -5.95 2.58 -9.91
C PHE A 233 -5.00 1.44 -10.26
N ASP A 234 -4.00 1.71 -11.08
CA ASP A 234 -2.90 0.79 -11.35
C ASP A 234 -1.79 1.04 -10.33
N VAL A 235 -1.52 0.05 -9.48
CA VAL A 235 -0.51 0.19 -8.41
C VAL A 235 0.88 0.30 -9.01
N ASP A 236 1.64 1.29 -8.57
CA ASP A 236 3.06 1.45 -8.92
C ASP A 236 3.90 0.40 -8.15
N LEU A 237 4.34 -0.61 -8.88
CA LEU A 237 5.15 -1.71 -8.35
C LEU A 237 6.66 -1.40 -8.38
N SER A 238 7.06 -0.21 -8.80
CA SER A 238 8.48 0.19 -8.81
C SER A 238 9.05 0.44 -7.41
N ASP A 239 8.17 0.63 -6.41
CA ASP A 239 8.56 0.74 -5.01
C ASP A 239 8.61 -0.66 -4.37
N PRO A 240 9.79 -1.15 -3.94
CA PRO A 240 9.92 -2.47 -3.31
C PRO A 240 9.07 -2.63 -2.04
N LEU A 241 8.83 -1.54 -1.30
CA LEU A 241 8.02 -1.58 -0.09
C LEU A 241 6.55 -1.84 -0.41
N VAL A 242 6.04 -1.24 -1.49
CA VAL A 242 4.68 -1.49 -1.98
C VAL A 242 4.55 -2.93 -2.46
N THR A 243 5.49 -3.39 -3.29
CA THR A 243 5.51 -4.77 -3.79
C THR A 243 5.57 -5.78 -2.65
N GLY A 244 6.42 -5.56 -1.67
CA GLY A 244 6.53 -6.45 -0.52
C GLY A 244 5.29 -6.47 0.37
N TYR A 245 4.60 -5.33 0.57
CA TYR A 245 3.30 -5.31 1.24
C TYR A 245 2.28 -6.21 0.51
N LEU A 246 2.22 -6.09 -0.82
CA LEU A 246 1.31 -6.89 -1.63
C LEU A 246 1.67 -8.39 -1.57
N GLN A 247 2.95 -8.73 -1.62
CA GLN A 247 3.44 -10.09 -1.48
C GLN A 247 3.06 -10.70 -0.12
N SER A 248 3.28 -9.95 0.96
CA SER A 248 2.89 -10.36 2.32
C SER A 248 1.38 -10.54 2.42
N ALA A 249 0.59 -9.63 1.84
CA ALA A 249 -0.86 -9.71 1.83
C ALA A 249 -1.38 -10.95 1.08
N LEU A 250 -0.76 -11.31 -0.06
CA LEU A 250 -1.11 -12.54 -0.81
C LEU A 250 -0.68 -13.79 -0.03
N ASN A 251 0.48 -13.77 0.60
CA ASN A 251 0.94 -14.85 1.47
C ASN A 251 -0.01 -15.09 2.65
N ASP A 252 -0.53 -14.03 3.24
CA ASP A 252 -1.52 -14.09 4.32
C ASP A 252 -2.93 -14.41 3.81
N GLY A 253 -3.12 -14.41 2.50
CA GLY A 253 -4.39 -14.64 1.85
C GLY A 253 -5.41 -13.50 2.03
N ARG A 254 -4.94 -12.28 2.30
CA ARG A 254 -5.80 -11.12 2.57
C ARG A 254 -5.19 -9.82 2.08
N LEU A 255 -5.73 -9.26 1.01
CA LEU A 255 -5.34 -7.93 0.54
C LEU A 255 -6.29 -6.87 1.11
N ARG A 256 -5.72 -5.80 1.64
CA ARG A 256 -6.44 -4.64 2.19
C ARG A 256 -5.85 -3.36 1.64
N LEU A 257 -6.71 -2.47 1.12
CA LEU A 257 -6.33 -1.21 0.47
C LEU A 257 -7.22 -0.08 0.98
N PHE A 258 -6.71 1.14 0.97
CA PHE A 258 -7.46 2.33 1.32
C PHE A 258 -7.50 3.32 0.16
N LEU A 259 -8.69 3.85 -0.11
CA LEU A 259 -8.85 5.09 -0.87
C LEU A 259 -8.92 6.28 0.08
N SER A 260 -8.28 7.37 -0.33
CA SER A 260 -8.34 8.65 0.34
C SER A 260 -8.32 9.80 -0.67
N SER A 261 -8.87 10.94 -0.29
CA SER A 261 -8.85 12.17 -1.09
C SER A 261 -8.78 13.38 -0.15
N LEU A 262 -8.21 14.45 -0.64
CA LEU A 262 -8.25 15.77 0.00
C LEU A 262 -9.33 16.69 -0.60
N SER A 263 -10.30 16.14 -1.35
CA SER A 263 -11.48 16.87 -1.79
C SER A 263 -12.27 17.41 -0.59
N PRO A 264 -12.63 18.70 -0.56
CA PRO A 264 -13.22 19.31 0.63
C PRO A 264 -14.61 18.77 0.96
N ALA A 265 -14.87 18.51 2.23
CA ALA A 265 -16.17 18.04 2.75
C ALA A 265 -17.32 19.04 2.53
N ALA A 266 -17.01 20.32 2.43
CA ALA A 266 -17.97 21.38 2.18
C ALA A 266 -17.43 22.30 1.09
N GLN A 267 -18.30 22.74 0.17
CA GLN A 267 -17.94 23.82 -0.74
C GLN A 267 -17.67 25.10 0.08
N ILE A 268 -16.47 25.63 -0.06
CA ILE A 268 -16.13 26.94 0.48
C ILE A 268 -16.75 27.96 -0.47
N THR A 269 -17.97 28.43 -0.17
CA THR A 269 -18.53 29.60 -0.85
C THR A 269 -17.81 30.84 -0.36
N PRO A 270 -17.49 31.82 -1.25
CA PRO A 270 -16.97 33.11 -0.81
C PRO A 270 -17.95 33.76 0.17
N GLY A 271 -17.65 33.78 1.47
CA GLY A 271 -18.49 34.38 2.51
C GLY A 271 -18.91 33.54 3.68
N GLY A 272 -18.54 32.26 3.74
CA GLY A 272 -18.79 31.46 4.93
C GLY A 272 -19.03 29.96 4.64
N ILE A 273 -18.97 29.16 5.68
CA ILE A 273 -19.32 27.75 5.67
C ILE A 273 -20.80 27.64 5.30
N GLY A 274 -21.08 27.35 4.02
CA GLY A 274 -22.45 27.19 3.53
C GLY A 274 -23.01 25.86 3.98
N GLY A 275 -23.95 25.87 4.92
CA GLY A 275 -24.74 24.70 5.23
C GLY A 275 -25.59 24.26 4.04
N GLY A 276 -25.64 22.97 3.74
CA GLY A 276 -26.74 22.32 3.03
C GLY A 276 -26.63 22.16 1.51
N GLY A 277 -25.46 22.15 0.93
CA GLY A 277 -25.25 21.65 -0.45
C GLY A 277 -24.51 20.32 -0.43
N GLY A 278 -24.83 19.39 -1.32
CA GLY A 278 -24.11 18.13 -1.43
C GLY A 278 -22.60 18.35 -1.49
N GLY A 279 -21.83 17.55 -0.77
CA GLY A 279 -20.39 17.73 -0.66
C GLY A 279 -19.69 17.62 -2.02
N ALA A 280 -18.66 18.43 -2.22
CA ALA A 280 -17.84 18.45 -3.44
C ALA A 280 -16.73 17.38 -3.34
N TYR A 281 -17.11 16.12 -3.19
CA TYR A 281 -16.18 15.03 -2.98
C TYR A 281 -16.64 13.73 -3.65
N PRO A 282 -15.68 12.81 -3.94
CA PRO A 282 -15.97 11.52 -4.51
C PRO A 282 -16.87 10.67 -3.61
N GLN A 283 -17.85 9.99 -4.21
CA GLN A 283 -18.71 9.01 -3.56
C GLN A 283 -18.68 7.73 -4.40
N TRP A 284 -18.22 6.66 -3.80
CA TRP A 284 -17.93 5.39 -4.43
C TRP A 284 -19.05 4.38 -4.19
N ALA A 285 -19.44 3.66 -5.25
CA ALA A 285 -20.32 2.52 -5.10
C ALA A 285 -19.62 1.39 -4.35
N THR A 286 -20.28 0.87 -3.32
CA THR A 286 -19.85 -0.32 -2.57
C THR A 286 -20.46 -1.59 -3.15
N LYS A 287 -20.14 -2.76 -2.61
CA LYS A 287 -20.76 -4.04 -3.01
C LYS A 287 -22.26 -4.10 -2.71
N GLU A 288 -22.76 -3.27 -1.79
CA GLU A 288 -24.18 -3.13 -1.47
C GLU A 288 -24.94 -2.20 -2.42
N ASN A 289 -24.23 -1.54 -3.35
CA ASN A 289 -24.87 -0.66 -4.33
C ASN A 289 -25.70 -1.47 -5.34
N LEU A 290 -26.95 -1.09 -5.51
CA LEU A 290 -27.87 -1.79 -6.41
C LEU A 290 -27.98 -1.14 -7.80
N LEU A 291 -27.37 0.03 -7.98
CA LEU A 291 -27.48 0.84 -9.21
C LEU A 291 -26.18 0.86 -10.01
N TYR A 292 -25.05 0.79 -9.34
CA TYR A 292 -23.72 0.89 -9.93
C TYR A 292 -22.87 -0.33 -9.58
N ASP A 293 -21.90 -0.64 -10.43
CA ASP A 293 -20.95 -1.71 -10.18
C ASP A 293 -20.10 -1.40 -8.93
N GLY A 294 -20.01 -2.36 -8.04
CA GLY A 294 -19.13 -2.30 -6.88
C GLY A 294 -17.64 -2.42 -7.25
N PRO A 295 -16.75 -2.40 -6.22
CA PRO A 295 -15.31 -2.48 -6.42
C PRO A 295 -14.89 -3.77 -7.14
N ALA A 296 -14.00 -3.65 -8.12
CA ALA A 296 -13.41 -4.76 -8.85
C ALA A 296 -11.88 -4.73 -8.75
N LEU A 297 -11.29 -5.88 -8.41
CA LEU A 297 -9.86 -6.06 -8.27
C LEU A 297 -9.35 -7.02 -9.34
N GLU A 298 -8.19 -6.73 -9.89
CA GLU A 298 -7.44 -7.62 -10.78
C GLU A 298 -6.00 -7.70 -10.30
N ILE A 299 -5.49 -8.93 -10.13
CA ILE A 299 -4.08 -9.18 -9.79
C ILE A 299 -3.53 -10.17 -10.81
N GLU A 300 -2.40 -9.82 -11.43
CA GLU A 300 -1.64 -10.70 -12.32
C GLU A 300 -0.27 -10.96 -11.73
N GLY A 301 0.17 -12.21 -11.80
CA GLY A 301 1.45 -12.60 -11.25
C GLY A 301 1.78 -14.07 -11.45
N SER A 302 2.77 -14.54 -10.70
CA SER A 302 3.16 -15.93 -10.62
C SER A 302 3.42 -16.33 -9.17
N VAL A 303 3.14 -17.59 -8.83
CA VAL A 303 3.60 -18.17 -7.55
C VAL A 303 4.76 -19.10 -7.89
N VAL A 304 5.94 -18.76 -7.38
CA VAL A 304 7.15 -19.53 -7.63
C VAL A 304 7.03 -20.91 -6.99
N THR A 305 7.32 -21.92 -7.79
CA THR A 305 7.44 -23.33 -7.36
C THR A 305 8.91 -23.75 -7.38
N PRO A 306 9.34 -24.75 -6.60
CA PRO A 306 10.72 -25.18 -6.55
C PRO A 306 11.13 -26.07 -7.76
N VAL A 307 10.55 -25.80 -8.95
CA VAL A 307 10.91 -26.48 -10.19
C VAL A 307 12.03 -25.70 -10.86
N ASP A 308 13.12 -26.38 -11.16
CA ASP A 308 14.31 -25.86 -11.86
C ASP A 308 14.63 -26.90 -12.94
N THR A 309 14.29 -26.58 -14.19
CA THR A 309 14.31 -27.57 -15.29
C THR A 309 15.70 -27.74 -15.90
N ASP A 310 16.53 -26.71 -15.87
CA ASP A 310 17.88 -26.72 -16.44
C ASP A 310 19.00 -26.82 -15.39
N ASP A 311 18.61 -27.00 -14.11
CA ASP A 311 19.50 -27.22 -12.97
C ASP A 311 20.55 -26.10 -12.77
N ASP A 312 20.19 -24.83 -13.08
CA ASP A 312 21.11 -23.69 -12.90
C ASP A 312 20.99 -23.02 -11.52
N GLY A 313 19.99 -23.40 -10.73
CA GLY A 313 19.73 -22.90 -9.37
C GLY A 313 18.70 -21.80 -9.30
N LEU A 314 18.10 -21.40 -10.42
CA LEU A 314 16.97 -20.49 -10.47
C LEU A 314 15.66 -21.26 -10.67
N PRO A 315 14.56 -20.90 -9.98
CA PRO A 315 13.28 -21.54 -10.25
C PRO A 315 12.70 -21.11 -11.61
N ASP A 316 12.21 -22.08 -12.39
CA ASP A 316 11.55 -21.86 -13.69
C ASP A 316 10.52 -20.72 -13.70
N ASP A 317 9.69 -20.65 -12.66
CA ASP A 317 8.62 -19.64 -12.57
C ASP A 317 9.20 -18.23 -12.37
N TRP A 318 10.32 -18.09 -11.66
CA TRP A 318 11.01 -16.83 -11.48
C TRP A 318 11.68 -16.38 -12.79
N GLU A 319 12.37 -17.28 -13.50
CA GLU A 319 13.00 -16.99 -14.78
C GLU A 319 11.96 -16.60 -15.85
N LYS A 320 10.87 -17.36 -15.98
CA LYS A 320 9.77 -17.04 -16.90
C LYS A 320 9.13 -15.70 -16.58
N PHE A 321 9.03 -15.35 -15.31
CA PHE A 321 8.45 -14.08 -14.88
C PHE A 321 9.33 -12.89 -15.27
N TYR A 322 10.60 -12.94 -14.90
CA TYR A 322 11.54 -11.83 -15.11
C TYR A 322 12.25 -11.90 -16.46
N LEU A 323 12.90 -13.02 -16.75
CA LEU A 323 13.78 -13.20 -17.90
C LEU A 323 13.04 -13.69 -19.15
N ARG A 324 11.83 -14.20 -19.00
CA ARG A 324 10.93 -14.66 -20.09
C ARG A 324 11.44 -15.88 -20.86
N ASN A 325 12.44 -16.54 -20.36
CA ASN A 325 13.02 -17.77 -20.89
C ASN A 325 13.76 -18.51 -19.76
N LEU A 326 14.26 -19.70 -20.05
CA LEU A 326 15.10 -20.51 -19.14
C LEU A 326 16.56 -20.57 -19.62
N ASP A 327 16.96 -19.74 -20.60
CA ASP A 327 18.30 -19.77 -21.19
C ASP A 327 19.25 -18.77 -20.53
N ALA A 328 18.73 -17.79 -19.78
CA ALA A 328 19.48 -16.78 -19.09
C ALA A 328 19.99 -17.29 -17.74
N GLY A 329 21.21 -17.77 -17.70
CA GLY A 329 21.74 -18.49 -16.55
C GLY A 329 21.93 -17.65 -15.29
N ALA A 330 22.02 -18.34 -14.16
CA ALA A 330 22.19 -17.77 -12.83
C ALA A 330 23.41 -16.82 -12.69
N GLY A 331 24.48 -17.07 -13.44
CA GLY A 331 25.69 -16.23 -13.44
C GLY A 331 25.65 -15.02 -14.35
N GLU A 332 24.56 -14.79 -15.09
CA GLU A 332 24.40 -13.61 -15.94
C GLU A 332 23.92 -12.40 -15.12
N ASP A 333 24.18 -11.21 -15.61
CA ASP A 333 23.72 -9.92 -15.09
C ASP A 333 22.84 -9.29 -16.19
N SER A 334 21.53 -9.51 -16.09
CA SER A 334 20.60 -9.25 -17.18
C SER A 334 20.34 -7.75 -17.42
N ASP A 335 20.32 -6.92 -16.37
CA ASP A 335 20.09 -5.48 -16.43
C ASP A 335 21.38 -4.65 -16.29
N ARG A 336 22.50 -5.30 -15.99
CA ARG A 336 23.85 -4.72 -15.89
C ARG A 336 24.04 -3.73 -14.74
N ASP A 337 23.46 -4.06 -13.61
CA ASP A 337 23.61 -3.28 -12.38
C ASP A 337 24.78 -3.75 -11.50
N GLY A 338 25.35 -4.91 -11.79
CA GLY A 338 26.47 -5.55 -11.10
C GLY A 338 26.06 -6.69 -10.18
N MET A 339 24.76 -7.02 -10.07
CA MET A 339 24.26 -8.22 -9.45
C MET A 339 24.03 -9.31 -10.51
N THR A 340 24.29 -10.57 -10.17
CA THR A 340 23.93 -11.67 -11.05
C THR A 340 22.49 -12.07 -10.83
N ASN A 341 21.86 -12.73 -11.81
CA ASN A 341 20.49 -13.24 -11.67
C ASN A 341 20.33 -14.10 -10.39
N ALA A 342 21.34 -14.88 -10.03
CA ALA A 342 21.34 -15.65 -8.78
C ALA A 342 21.41 -14.77 -7.53
N ASP A 343 22.22 -13.72 -7.54
CA ASP A 343 22.29 -12.76 -6.43
C ASP A 343 20.97 -12.03 -6.26
N GLU A 344 20.30 -11.71 -7.35
CA GLU A 344 19.01 -11.05 -7.36
C GLU A 344 17.87 -11.96 -6.87
N TRP A 345 17.85 -13.21 -7.32
CA TRP A 345 16.96 -14.23 -6.76
C TRP A 345 17.09 -14.31 -5.23
N VAL A 346 18.32 -14.35 -4.74
CA VAL A 346 18.62 -14.38 -3.30
C VAL A 346 18.22 -13.09 -2.63
N ALA A 347 18.50 -11.94 -3.24
CA ALA A 347 18.19 -10.62 -2.68
C ALA A 347 16.70 -10.27 -2.72
N GLY A 348 15.95 -10.86 -3.63
CA GLY A 348 14.56 -10.49 -3.92
C GLY A 348 14.47 -9.19 -4.70
N THR A 349 15.48 -8.87 -5.52
CA THR A 349 15.51 -7.75 -6.45
C THR A 349 15.01 -8.17 -7.83
N ASP A 350 14.83 -7.21 -8.73
CA ASP A 350 14.27 -7.39 -10.07
C ASP A 350 15.39 -7.37 -11.11
N PRO A 351 15.73 -8.54 -11.74
CA PRO A 351 16.85 -8.66 -12.68
C PRO A 351 16.62 -8.00 -14.04
N ASP A 352 15.47 -7.38 -14.26
CA ASP A 352 15.16 -6.58 -15.46
C ASP A 352 15.14 -5.07 -15.12
N ASN A 353 15.64 -4.66 -13.94
CA ASN A 353 15.59 -3.29 -13.45
C ASN A 353 16.84 -2.90 -12.65
N ALA A 354 17.81 -2.31 -13.31
CA ALA A 354 19.09 -1.84 -12.75
C ALA A 354 18.98 -0.84 -11.55
N ALA A 355 17.78 -0.39 -11.18
CA ALA A 355 17.57 0.40 -9.99
C ALA A 355 17.16 -0.46 -8.77
N SER A 356 16.81 -1.71 -9.00
CA SER A 356 16.35 -2.67 -7.98
C SER A 356 17.52 -3.51 -7.47
N LEU A 357 18.44 -2.90 -6.73
CA LEU A 357 19.60 -3.63 -6.20
C LEU A 357 19.73 -3.51 -4.68
N LEU A 358 20.28 -4.56 -4.05
CA LEU A 358 20.64 -4.48 -2.64
C LEU A 358 21.86 -3.60 -2.45
N ARG A 359 21.70 -2.50 -1.71
CA ARG A 359 22.82 -1.58 -1.40
C ARG A 359 22.65 -0.97 -0.01
N ILE A 360 23.78 -0.60 0.59
CA ILE A 360 23.75 0.23 1.79
C ILE A 360 23.35 1.65 1.38
N LEU A 361 22.20 2.11 1.87
CA LEU A 361 21.63 3.43 1.56
C LEU A 361 22.35 4.55 2.31
N SER A 362 22.73 4.30 3.55
CA SER A 362 23.58 5.19 4.33
C SER A 362 24.43 4.41 5.32
N ALA A 363 25.63 4.95 5.59
CA ALA A 363 26.52 4.48 6.62
C ALA A 363 27.04 5.72 7.37
N GLU A 364 26.65 5.89 8.62
CA GLU A 364 26.91 7.08 9.40
C GLU A 364 27.41 6.67 10.78
N TYR A 365 28.11 7.60 11.46
CA TYR A 365 28.41 7.47 12.88
C TYR A 365 27.63 8.51 13.66
N ASP A 366 26.97 8.09 14.73
CA ASP A 366 26.32 9.02 15.64
C ASP A 366 27.32 9.83 16.47
N SER A 367 26.81 10.77 17.27
CA SER A 367 27.65 11.63 18.13
C SER A 367 28.43 10.87 19.24
N GLU A 368 28.01 9.62 19.47
CA GLU A 368 28.66 8.71 20.44
C GLU A 368 29.70 7.81 19.78
N GLY A 369 29.71 7.80 18.42
CA GLY A 369 30.62 7.01 17.60
C GLY A 369 30.11 5.60 17.35
N ASN A 370 28.80 5.34 17.48
CA ASN A 370 28.17 4.09 17.05
C ASN A 370 27.90 4.14 15.55
N ALA A 371 28.12 3.03 14.86
CA ALA A 371 27.79 2.92 13.44
C ALA A 371 26.29 2.72 13.26
N ARG A 372 25.74 3.43 12.27
CA ARG A 372 24.36 3.29 11.82
C ARG A 372 24.36 2.98 10.33
N LEU A 373 23.80 1.85 9.95
CA LEU A 373 23.67 1.40 8.57
C LEU A 373 22.19 1.27 8.20
N ARG A 374 21.83 1.72 7.00
CA ARG A 374 20.48 1.55 6.45
C ARG A 374 20.57 0.84 5.10
N PHE A 375 19.73 -0.16 4.90
CA PHE A 375 19.65 -0.94 3.68
C PHE A 375 18.23 -1.50 3.47
N PRO A 376 17.79 -1.72 2.20
CA PRO A 376 16.51 -2.33 1.91
C PRO A 376 16.50 -3.79 2.33
N VAL A 377 15.34 -4.28 2.76
CA VAL A 377 15.10 -5.67 3.09
C VAL A 377 13.87 -6.19 2.34
N ALA A 378 13.96 -7.40 1.82
CA ALA A 378 12.87 -8.11 1.18
C ALA A 378 12.22 -9.10 2.17
N PRO A 379 10.91 -9.40 2.01
CA PRO A 379 10.22 -10.36 2.86
C PRO A 379 10.86 -11.75 2.78
N SER A 380 10.81 -12.47 3.91
CA SER A 380 11.30 -13.86 4.00
C SER A 380 12.78 -14.05 3.67
N ARG A 381 13.57 -13.00 3.73
CA ARG A 381 15.03 -13.05 3.59
C ARG A 381 15.68 -12.86 4.95
N SER A 382 16.83 -13.53 5.14
CA SER A 382 17.67 -13.38 6.34
C SER A 382 18.91 -12.58 6.03
N TYR A 383 19.17 -11.57 6.80
CA TYR A 383 20.28 -10.63 6.62
C TYR A 383 21.27 -10.74 7.77
N ARG A 384 22.54 -10.58 7.45
CA ARG A 384 23.62 -10.49 8.43
C ARG A 384 24.51 -9.32 8.07
N VAL A 385 24.77 -8.44 9.03
CA VAL A 385 25.76 -7.39 8.89
C VAL A 385 27.10 -7.91 9.36
N GLU A 386 28.09 -7.76 8.50
CA GLU A 386 29.48 -8.11 8.82
C GLU A 386 30.36 -6.87 8.73
N PHE A 387 31.36 -6.79 9.61
CA PHE A 387 32.32 -5.69 9.63
C PHE A 387 33.73 -6.22 9.73
N GLY A 388 34.71 -5.38 9.35
CA GLY A 388 36.12 -5.73 9.43
C GLY A 388 37.03 -4.53 9.31
N GLY A 389 38.23 -4.61 9.87
CA GLY A 389 39.25 -3.57 9.77
C GLY A 389 39.93 -3.52 8.37
N GLN A 390 39.73 -4.52 7.55
CA GLN A 390 40.20 -4.61 6.16
C GLN A 390 39.29 -5.54 5.35
N PRO A 391 39.20 -5.36 4.03
CA PRO A 391 38.46 -6.29 3.18
C PRO A 391 38.97 -7.73 3.33
N GLY A 392 38.03 -8.67 3.58
CA GLY A 392 38.34 -10.09 3.76
C GLY A 392 38.51 -10.58 5.20
N GLY A 393 38.64 -9.68 6.17
CA GLY A 393 38.65 -10.02 7.60
C GLY A 393 37.31 -9.75 8.26
N TRP A 394 36.26 -10.44 7.80
CA TRP A 394 34.88 -10.19 8.22
C TRP A 394 34.51 -10.86 9.53
N ILE A 395 33.83 -10.13 10.39
CA ILE A 395 33.26 -10.60 11.66
C ILE A 395 31.77 -10.27 11.63
N SER A 396 30.92 -11.20 11.99
CA SER A 396 29.49 -10.93 12.12
C SER A 396 29.22 -10.01 13.30
N ALA A 397 28.53 -8.90 13.05
CA ALA A 397 28.15 -7.96 14.09
C ALA A 397 26.98 -8.45 14.94
N GLN A 398 26.05 -9.18 14.30
CA GLN A 398 24.87 -9.76 14.93
C GLN A 398 24.55 -11.12 14.30
N GLY A 399 23.65 -11.90 14.94
CA GLY A 399 23.04 -13.07 14.35
C GLY A 399 22.18 -12.71 13.11
N GLU A 400 21.66 -13.72 12.45
CA GLU A 400 20.76 -13.54 11.34
C GLU A 400 19.48 -12.80 11.77
N LEU A 401 19.08 -11.80 10.99
CA LEU A 401 17.85 -11.04 11.15
C LEU A 401 16.93 -11.38 10.00
N THR A 402 15.72 -11.86 10.28
CA THR A 402 14.69 -12.13 9.29
C THR A 402 13.60 -11.09 9.42
N PHE A 403 13.18 -10.52 8.31
CA PHE A 403 12.12 -9.53 8.25
C PHE A 403 10.88 -10.15 7.60
N PRO A 404 9.73 -10.19 8.30
CA PRO A 404 8.48 -10.71 7.73
C PRO A 404 7.89 -9.76 6.68
N GLU A 405 8.16 -8.47 6.83
CA GLU A 405 7.67 -7.40 5.95
C GLU A 405 8.86 -6.76 5.22
N PRO A 406 8.61 -6.21 4.01
CA PRO A 406 9.64 -5.41 3.34
C PRO A 406 9.86 -4.12 4.10
N GLY A 407 11.04 -3.56 3.96
CA GLY A 407 11.33 -2.32 4.65
C GLY A 407 12.75 -1.82 4.40
N ILE A 408 13.13 -0.87 5.22
CA ILE A 408 14.52 -0.44 5.35
C ILE A 408 14.98 -0.84 6.73
N ALA A 409 15.92 -1.77 6.78
CA ALA A 409 16.55 -2.14 8.05
C ALA A 409 17.49 -1.03 8.50
N GLU A 410 17.47 -0.75 9.78
CA GLU A 410 18.44 0.10 10.44
C GLU A 410 19.23 -0.75 11.45
N PHE A 411 20.50 -0.89 11.18
CA PHE A 411 21.45 -1.60 12.02
C PHE A 411 22.23 -0.59 12.84
N HIS A 412 22.26 -0.79 14.16
CA HIS A 412 23.06 0.01 15.10
C HIS A 412 24.14 -0.87 15.71
N GLU A 413 25.38 -0.52 15.50
CA GLU A 413 26.51 -1.12 16.21
C GLU A 413 26.92 -0.21 17.37
N LEU A 414 26.83 -0.73 18.59
CA LEU A 414 27.35 -0.02 19.75
C LEU A 414 28.87 0.08 19.64
N LYS A 415 29.41 1.25 19.91
CA LYS A 415 30.86 1.48 19.99
C LYS A 415 31.46 0.45 20.92
N GLN A 416 32.23 -0.45 20.36
CA GLN A 416 33.11 -1.29 21.18
C GLN A 416 34.21 -0.41 21.77
N THR A 417 34.19 -0.26 23.08
CA THR A 417 35.20 0.53 23.85
C THR A 417 36.60 -0.09 23.84
N ASP A 418 36.72 -1.33 23.30
CA ASP A 418 37.98 -2.04 23.08
C ASP A 418 37.99 -2.64 21.66
N PRO A 419 38.44 -1.89 20.66
CA PRO A 419 38.57 -2.48 19.33
C PRO A 419 39.80 -3.40 19.26
N PRO A 420 39.68 -4.63 18.81
CA PRO A 420 40.83 -5.41 18.35
C PRO A 420 41.47 -4.79 17.09
N PHE A 421 40.84 -3.78 16.52
CA PHE A 421 41.28 -3.06 15.32
C PHE A 421 41.23 -1.55 15.63
N GLY A 422 42.37 -0.85 15.55
CA GLY A 422 42.47 0.58 15.83
C GLY A 422 41.44 1.44 15.06
N PRO A 423 41.27 2.75 15.46
CA PRO A 423 40.28 3.60 14.83
C PRO A 423 40.64 3.97 13.39
N PRO A 424 39.77 4.36 12.56
CA PRO A 424 38.40 4.02 12.21
C PRO A 424 38.27 3.73 10.71
N ALA A 425 38.63 2.59 10.23
CA ALA A 425 38.28 2.16 8.87
C ALA A 425 37.59 0.80 9.00
N ALA A 426 36.40 0.81 9.57
CA ALA A 426 35.55 -0.36 9.52
C ALA A 426 34.89 -0.41 8.13
N PHE A 427 35.04 -1.53 7.47
CA PHE A 427 34.26 -1.87 6.29
C PHE A 427 33.05 -2.64 6.78
N TYR A 428 31.90 -2.36 6.18
CA TYR A 428 30.65 -3.05 6.44
C TYR A 428 30.15 -3.73 5.16
N ARG A 429 29.54 -4.90 5.31
CA ARG A 429 28.76 -5.52 4.25
C ARG A 429 27.50 -6.15 4.82
N VAL A 430 26.47 -6.19 3.99
CA VAL A 430 25.25 -6.95 4.24
C VAL A 430 25.35 -8.26 3.48
N VAL A 431 25.11 -9.35 4.18
CA VAL A 431 25.09 -10.72 3.60
C VAL A 431 23.67 -11.23 3.74
N ILE A 432 23.14 -11.80 2.67
CA ILE A 432 21.79 -12.38 2.63
C ILE A 432 21.93 -13.91 2.59
N ALA A 433 21.07 -14.59 3.32
CA ALA A 433 20.82 -16.01 3.12
C ALA A 433 19.67 -16.20 2.12
N PRO A 434 19.75 -17.23 1.23
CA PRO A 434 18.66 -17.54 0.33
C PRO A 434 17.37 -17.80 1.09
N PRO A 435 16.19 -17.62 0.45
CA PRO A 435 14.93 -17.98 1.06
C PRO A 435 14.95 -19.46 1.42
N ALA A 436 14.33 -19.82 2.55
CA ALA A 436 14.14 -21.22 2.90
C ALA A 436 13.27 -21.89 1.83
N PRO A 437 13.60 -23.11 1.40
CA PRO A 437 12.86 -23.83 0.38
C PRO A 437 11.42 -24.16 0.81
#